data_492adc463241a42a77fe1ed3851a9904
#
_entry.id   492adc463241a42a77fe1ed3851a9904
#
_cell.length_a   1.000
_cell.length_b   1.000
_cell.length_c   1.000
_cell.angle_alpha   90.00
_cell.angle_beta   90.00
_cell.angle_gamma   90.00
#
_symmetry.space_group_name_H-M   'P 1'
#
loop_
_entity.id
_entity.type
_entity.pdbx_description
1 polymer ?
#
loop_
_entity_poly.entity_id
_entity_poly.type
_entity_poly.pdbx_seq_one_letter_code
_entity_poly.pdbx_strand_id
1 'polypeptide(L)'
;VAHFAPLLFGERRVRETAIVRVTRSADISVRDIMDGCDADLRAVMERLLRRRRRLEPVRAQVQGRVSDEMRALARELLGLPKRQLFVTSAPADLSFVLTMPGEFDLTGLTCPEIPPAKNVALQKGDYFAYLAQHDLLLALPYQSINPFVDLLYEAADDPDVVSIKITLYRLAGSSRIAAALAYAAEHGKQVQCLLELRARFDEQSNIDYSRMLEDAGCDILYGLTKYKVHTKLCLITRRCPGGICYYTQVGTGNYNEKTAEQYTDLMLLTSDPAIGRDAAKTFDRLARGETVGETEALWLAPEGYKPQLMAHIEAQTRLGPEGYIGIKVNSMNDADVMARLVRASEAGTEVELFVRGICCLRPGVPGRTEHISVRSIIGRYLEHERIFVFGRGEAQEVFIGSGDLLERNTMRRIEAFTAVTDPNARAEVLEVLSAMRRDNRQAWIMQPDGSYLRPEGAGEPFVSQAYLHTYFAAVSYTHLRAHETRH
;
A
#
# COMPACT_ATOMS: atom_id res chain seq x y z
N VAL A 1 -24.39 -4.82 26.95
CA VAL A 1 -25.78 -4.91 26.41
C VAL A 1 -26.49 -6.12 27.02
N ALA A 2 -25.97 -7.37 26.90
CA ALA A 2 -26.64 -8.56 27.43
C ALA A 2 -26.93 -8.47 28.94
N HIS A 3 -26.00 -7.93 29.72
CA HIS A 3 -26.18 -7.71 31.18
C HIS A 3 -27.36 -6.77 31.50
N PHE A 4 -27.56 -5.75 30.67
CA PHE A 4 -28.62 -4.76 30.85
C PHE A 4 -29.90 -5.07 30.07
N ALA A 5 -29.96 -6.20 29.35
CA ALA A 5 -31.14 -6.55 28.57
C ALA A 5 -32.44 -6.62 29.43
N PRO A 6 -32.41 -7.12 30.67
CA PRO A 6 -33.61 -7.13 31.51
C PRO A 6 -34.21 -5.74 31.73
N LEU A 7 -33.39 -4.68 31.78
CA LEU A 7 -33.86 -3.32 32.00
C LEU A 7 -34.67 -2.77 30.80
N LEU A 8 -34.45 -3.33 29.61
CA LEU A 8 -35.15 -2.89 28.38
C LEU A 8 -36.57 -3.46 28.28
N PHE A 9 -36.88 -4.51 29.00
CA PHE A 9 -38.16 -5.24 28.88
C PHE A 9 -39.10 -5.04 30.06
N GLY A 10 -38.75 -4.19 31.06
CA GLY A 10 -39.57 -3.83 32.16
C GLY A 10 -39.97 -5.06 33.03
N GLU A 11 -41.27 -5.31 33.21
CA GLU A 11 -41.77 -6.41 33.98
C GLU A 11 -41.64 -7.81 33.34
N ARG A 12 -41.20 -7.87 32.08
CA ARG A 12 -41.03 -9.12 31.33
C ARG A 12 -39.75 -9.83 31.75
N ARG A 13 -39.86 -11.11 32.09
CA ARG A 13 -38.66 -11.91 32.40
C ARG A 13 -37.91 -12.28 31.15
N VAL A 14 -36.66 -11.78 31.01
CA VAL A 14 -35.72 -12.23 29.99
C VAL A 14 -35.25 -13.64 30.33
N ARG A 15 -35.55 -14.63 29.46
CA ARG A 15 -35.17 -16.03 29.67
C ARG A 15 -33.73 -16.29 29.22
N GLU A 16 -33.36 -15.74 28.06
CA GLU A 16 -32.06 -15.96 27.45
C GLU A 16 -31.67 -14.74 26.62
N THR A 17 -30.37 -14.48 26.52
CA THR A 17 -29.80 -13.46 25.63
C THR A 17 -28.66 -14.05 24.80
N ALA A 18 -28.52 -13.63 23.56
CA ALA A 18 -27.44 -14.07 22.69
C ALA A 18 -26.85 -12.89 21.94
N ILE A 19 -25.51 -12.90 21.76
CA ILE A 19 -24.83 -11.99 20.85
C ILE A 19 -24.72 -12.70 19.50
N VAL A 20 -25.23 -12.05 18.48
CA VAL A 20 -25.22 -12.59 17.11
C VAL A 20 -24.49 -11.64 16.17
N ARG A 21 -23.44 -12.15 15.55
CA ARG A 21 -22.72 -11.47 14.47
C ARG A 21 -23.24 -11.94 13.13
N VAL A 22 -23.76 -11.02 12.32
CA VAL A 22 -24.32 -11.33 11.01
C VAL A 22 -23.36 -10.90 9.91
N THR A 23 -23.02 -11.81 9.00
CA THR A 23 -22.33 -11.50 7.74
C THR A 23 -23.36 -11.45 6.62
N ARG A 24 -23.45 -10.32 5.95
CA ARG A 24 -24.33 -10.12 4.80
C ARG A 24 -23.61 -10.37 3.50
N SER A 25 -24.35 -10.71 2.46
CA SER A 25 -23.79 -10.75 1.10
C SER A 25 -23.14 -9.41 0.77
N ALA A 26 -22.04 -9.47 0.05
CA ALA A 26 -21.38 -8.30 -0.55
C ALA A 26 -21.40 -8.41 -2.09
N ASP A 27 -22.17 -9.33 -2.62
CA ASP A 27 -22.26 -9.62 -4.05
C ASP A 27 -23.17 -8.63 -4.77
N ILE A 28 -22.70 -7.38 -4.79
CA ILE A 28 -23.30 -6.29 -5.55
C ILE A 28 -22.14 -5.42 -6.04
N SER A 29 -22.10 -5.18 -7.33
CA SER A 29 -21.09 -4.37 -7.99
C SER A 29 -21.62 -3.00 -8.41
N VAL A 30 -20.73 -2.09 -8.75
CA VAL A 30 -21.08 -0.79 -9.33
C VAL A 30 -21.94 -0.97 -10.59
N ARG A 31 -21.63 -2.00 -11.40
CA ARG A 31 -22.36 -2.32 -12.64
C ARG A 31 -23.82 -2.68 -12.40
N ASP A 32 -24.13 -3.30 -11.25
CA ASP A 32 -25.50 -3.72 -10.89
C ASP A 32 -26.39 -2.55 -10.47
N ILE A 33 -25.83 -1.35 -10.34
CA ILE A 33 -26.51 -0.14 -9.88
C ILE A 33 -26.46 0.98 -10.93
N MET A 34 -25.49 0.93 -11.86
CA MET A 34 -25.42 1.90 -12.95
C MET A 34 -26.58 1.69 -13.94
N ASP A 35 -27.50 2.63 -13.98
CA ASP A 35 -28.48 2.76 -15.05
C ASP A 35 -27.84 3.55 -16.19
N GLY A 36 -27.36 2.85 -17.21
CA GLY A 36 -26.89 3.24 -18.54
C GLY A 36 -26.33 4.65 -18.84
N CYS A 37 -26.66 5.68 -18.08
CA CYS A 37 -26.29 7.08 -18.29
C CYS A 37 -25.78 7.79 -17.03
N ASP A 38 -25.56 7.09 -15.91
CA ASP A 38 -25.13 7.73 -14.67
C ASP A 38 -23.66 8.19 -14.75
N ALA A 39 -23.47 9.49 -14.91
CA ALA A 39 -22.15 10.12 -14.92
C ALA A 39 -21.56 10.31 -13.50
N ASP A 40 -22.36 10.29 -12.43
CA ASP A 40 -21.92 10.54 -11.06
C ASP A 40 -21.60 9.23 -10.32
N LEU A 41 -20.32 8.83 -10.38
CA LEU A 41 -19.83 7.62 -9.70
C LEU A 41 -19.99 7.73 -8.16
N ARG A 42 -19.95 8.92 -7.57
CA ARG A 42 -20.16 9.13 -6.13
C ARG A 42 -21.59 8.78 -5.75
N ALA A 43 -22.58 9.30 -6.46
CA ALA A 43 -23.99 8.99 -6.21
C ALA A 43 -24.29 7.49 -6.39
N VAL A 44 -23.65 6.85 -7.38
CA VAL A 44 -23.72 5.38 -7.58
C VAL A 44 -23.14 4.64 -6.37
N MET A 45 -21.96 5.05 -5.87
CA MET A 45 -21.34 4.43 -4.71
C MET A 45 -22.17 4.61 -3.43
N GLU A 46 -22.75 5.77 -3.20
CA GLU A 46 -23.66 5.99 -2.06
C GLU A 46 -24.91 5.09 -2.13
N ARG A 47 -25.51 4.92 -3.33
CA ARG A 47 -26.60 3.97 -3.55
C ARG A 47 -26.15 2.53 -3.26
N LEU A 48 -24.97 2.15 -3.74
CA LEU A 48 -24.37 0.83 -3.50
C LEU A 48 -24.18 0.55 -2.01
N LEU A 49 -23.63 1.51 -1.26
CA LEU A 49 -23.42 1.36 0.18
C LEU A 49 -24.74 1.22 0.96
N ARG A 50 -25.73 2.03 0.59
CA ARG A 50 -27.10 1.91 1.18
C ARG A 50 -27.72 0.54 0.87
N ARG A 51 -27.60 0.05 -0.36
CA ARG A 51 -28.13 -1.26 -0.77
C ARG A 51 -27.38 -2.41 -0.12
N ARG A 52 -26.04 -2.32 -0.01
CA ARG A 52 -25.20 -3.34 0.63
C ARG A 52 -25.60 -3.61 2.09
N ARG A 53 -26.00 -2.58 2.85
CA ARG A 53 -26.49 -2.72 4.23
C ARG A 53 -27.79 -3.53 4.35
N ARG A 54 -28.55 -3.68 3.26
CA ARG A 54 -29.84 -4.37 3.19
C ARG A 54 -29.76 -5.74 2.51
N LEU A 55 -28.57 -6.14 2.04
CA LEU A 55 -28.40 -7.45 1.43
C LEU A 55 -28.65 -8.58 2.42
N GLU A 56 -29.06 -9.72 1.90
CA GLU A 56 -29.42 -10.89 2.71
C GLU A 56 -28.25 -11.38 3.57
N PRO A 57 -28.56 -11.85 4.80
CA PRO A 57 -27.58 -12.58 5.61
C PRO A 57 -27.13 -13.85 4.88
N VAL A 58 -25.82 -14.11 4.87
CA VAL A 58 -25.24 -15.33 4.29
C VAL A 58 -24.60 -16.21 5.36
N ARG A 59 -24.35 -15.64 6.53
CA ARG A 59 -23.75 -16.35 7.67
C ARG A 59 -24.08 -15.63 8.96
N ALA A 60 -24.28 -16.37 10.06
CA ALA A 60 -24.33 -15.82 11.40
C ALA A 60 -23.46 -16.62 12.37
N GLN A 61 -22.89 -15.94 13.36
CA GLN A 61 -22.18 -16.51 14.48
C GLN A 61 -22.91 -16.13 15.77
N VAL A 62 -23.24 -17.13 16.60
CA VAL A 62 -23.85 -16.93 17.89
C VAL A 62 -22.80 -17.20 18.97
N GLN A 63 -22.58 -16.23 19.84
CA GLN A 63 -21.57 -16.32 20.90
C GLN A 63 -22.11 -17.05 22.14
N GLY A 64 -21.31 -17.97 22.64
CA GLY A 64 -21.55 -18.68 23.89
C GLY A 64 -22.45 -19.89 23.74
N ARG A 65 -22.84 -20.45 24.87
CA ARG A 65 -23.81 -21.55 24.94
C ARG A 65 -25.23 -20.99 24.85
N VAL A 66 -25.97 -21.40 23.85
CA VAL A 66 -27.34 -20.96 23.60
C VAL A 66 -28.23 -22.19 23.41
N SER A 67 -29.49 -22.06 23.81
CA SER A 67 -30.50 -23.11 23.64
C SER A 67 -30.76 -23.40 22.16
N ASP A 68 -31.34 -24.57 21.87
CA ASP A 68 -31.78 -24.90 20.52
C ASP A 68 -32.93 -24.00 20.05
N GLU A 69 -33.76 -23.54 20.98
CA GLU A 69 -34.83 -22.57 20.73
C GLU A 69 -34.25 -21.23 20.27
N MET A 70 -33.22 -20.71 20.95
CA MET A 70 -32.54 -19.48 20.57
C MET A 70 -31.85 -19.61 19.20
N ARG A 71 -31.24 -20.77 18.89
CA ARG A 71 -30.65 -21.03 17.55
C ARG A 71 -31.72 -21.07 16.48
N ALA A 72 -32.86 -21.69 16.75
CA ALA A 72 -34.00 -21.74 15.83
C ALA A 72 -34.52 -20.33 15.53
N LEU A 73 -34.75 -19.54 16.58
CA LEU A 73 -35.19 -18.15 16.48
C LEU A 73 -34.22 -17.28 15.69
N ALA A 74 -32.92 -17.38 15.97
CA ALA A 74 -31.90 -16.63 15.25
C ALA A 74 -31.89 -16.98 13.74
N ARG A 75 -32.08 -18.25 13.40
CA ARG A 75 -32.17 -18.71 12.01
C ARG A 75 -33.41 -18.19 11.30
N GLU A 76 -34.56 -18.28 11.98
CA GLU A 76 -35.83 -17.78 11.45
C GLU A 76 -35.78 -16.27 11.16
N LEU A 77 -35.34 -15.47 12.15
CA LEU A 77 -35.21 -14.01 12.01
C LEU A 77 -34.23 -13.57 10.89
N LEU A 78 -33.22 -14.40 10.64
CA LEU A 78 -32.17 -14.09 9.63
C LEU A 78 -32.39 -14.80 8.31
N GLY A 79 -33.36 -15.67 8.17
CA GLY A 79 -33.61 -16.46 6.97
C GLY A 79 -32.46 -17.45 6.64
N LEU A 80 -31.71 -17.94 7.65
CA LEU A 80 -30.51 -18.73 7.44
C LEU A 80 -30.75 -20.24 7.58
N PRO A 81 -30.23 -21.08 6.70
CA PRO A 81 -30.22 -22.54 6.90
C PRO A 81 -29.29 -22.93 8.05
N LYS A 82 -29.52 -24.12 8.65
CA LYS A 82 -28.76 -24.63 9.81
C LYS A 82 -27.23 -24.59 9.59
N ARG A 83 -26.77 -24.89 8.39
CA ARG A 83 -25.34 -24.94 8.00
C ARG A 83 -24.66 -23.56 7.96
N GLN A 84 -25.41 -22.46 8.00
CA GLN A 84 -24.87 -21.08 7.96
C GLN A 84 -24.94 -20.38 9.32
N LEU A 85 -25.43 -21.05 10.36
CA LEU A 85 -25.39 -20.59 11.75
C LEU A 85 -24.30 -21.36 12.50
N PHE A 86 -23.31 -20.63 13.03
CA PHE A 86 -22.19 -21.17 13.78
C PHE A 86 -22.26 -20.74 15.22
N VAL A 87 -21.98 -21.66 16.16
CA VAL A 87 -21.83 -21.33 17.56
C VAL A 87 -20.35 -21.23 17.89
N THR A 88 -19.94 -20.17 18.56
CA THR A 88 -18.54 -19.92 18.95
C THR A 88 -18.45 -19.66 20.46
N SER A 89 -17.42 -20.22 21.10
CA SER A 89 -17.07 -19.89 22.48
C SER A 89 -16.30 -18.60 22.63
N ALA A 90 -15.64 -18.17 21.54
CA ALA A 90 -14.91 -16.91 21.47
C ALA A 90 -15.86 -15.72 21.25
N PRO A 91 -15.47 -14.49 21.60
CA PRO A 91 -16.23 -13.30 21.25
C PRO A 91 -16.50 -13.24 19.74
N ALA A 92 -17.77 -12.96 19.38
CA ALA A 92 -18.18 -12.89 17.98
C ALA A 92 -17.57 -11.70 17.23
N ASP A 93 -17.17 -10.66 17.95
CA ASP A 93 -16.46 -9.50 17.45
C ASP A 93 -15.26 -9.21 18.36
N LEU A 94 -14.07 -9.09 17.79
CA LEU A 94 -12.81 -8.78 18.49
C LEU A 94 -12.35 -7.33 18.24
N SER A 95 -13.15 -6.51 17.58
CA SER A 95 -12.76 -5.11 17.27
C SER A 95 -12.50 -4.27 18.52
N PHE A 96 -13.13 -4.61 19.64
CA PHE A 96 -12.90 -3.95 20.94
C PHE A 96 -11.43 -4.05 21.41
N VAL A 97 -10.70 -5.08 20.99
CA VAL A 97 -9.28 -5.25 21.34
C VAL A 97 -8.42 -4.07 20.81
N LEU A 98 -8.85 -3.45 19.71
CA LEU A 98 -8.14 -2.30 19.15
C LEU A 98 -8.26 -1.03 20.01
N THR A 99 -9.29 -0.95 20.87
CA THR A 99 -9.49 0.19 21.77
C THR A 99 -8.97 -0.07 23.19
N MET A 100 -8.66 -1.34 23.52
CA MET A 100 -8.17 -1.72 24.86
C MET A 100 -6.92 -0.94 25.32
N PRO A 101 -5.92 -0.66 24.46
CA PRO A 101 -4.74 0.09 24.90
C PRO A 101 -5.05 1.51 25.39
N GLY A 102 -6.17 2.12 24.93
CA GLY A 102 -6.62 3.43 25.42
C GLY A 102 -7.45 3.38 26.70
N GLU A 103 -7.98 2.20 27.04
CA GLU A 103 -8.89 2.00 28.18
C GLU A 103 -8.21 1.30 29.37
N PHE A 104 -7.16 0.53 29.11
CA PHE A 104 -6.50 -0.32 30.10
C PHE A 104 -4.98 -0.18 30.02
N ASP A 105 -4.31 -0.34 31.18
CA ASP A 105 -2.85 -0.51 31.19
C ASP A 105 -2.51 -1.91 30.68
N LEU A 106 -1.98 -1.96 29.46
CA LEU A 106 -1.52 -3.17 28.79
C LEU A 106 0.01 -3.23 28.69
N THR A 107 0.74 -2.54 29.59
CA THR A 107 2.20 -2.58 29.64
C THR A 107 2.71 -4.03 29.72
N GLY A 108 3.62 -4.38 28.82
CA GLY A 108 4.14 -5.76 28.68
C GLY A 108 3.29 -6.69 27.81
N LEU A 109 2.05 -6.30 27.43
CA LEU A 109 1.21 -7.02 26.45
C LEU A 109 1.20 -6.36 25.07
N THR A 110 1.71 -5.14 24.98
CA THR A 110 1.88 -4.40 23.72
C THR A 110 3.37 -4.21 23.42
N CYS A 111 3.69 -4.11 22.13
CA CYS A 111 5.05 -3.74 21.74
C CYS A 111 5.34 -2.28 22.15
N PRO A 112 6.52 -1.96 22.68
CA PRO A 112 6.90 -0.58 22.97
C PRO A 112 6.79 0.28 21.70
N GLU A 113 6.33 1.51 21.81
CA GLU A 113 6.35 2.44 20.68
C GLU A 113 7.78 2.76 20.29
N ILE A 114 8.05 2.74 18.98
CA ILE A 114 9.31 3.21 18.40
C ILE A 114 8.93 4.34 17.45
N PRO A 115 9.19 5.59 17.82
CA PRO A 115 8.87 6.71 16.96
C PRO A 115 9.71 6.67 15.69
N PRO A 116 9.15 7.02 14.53
CA PRO A 116 9.92 7.13 13.31
C PRO A 116 11.01 8.20 13.43
N ALA A 117 12.14 7.96 12.80
CA ALA A 117 13.22 8.94 12.75
C ALA A 117 12.70 10.22 12.06
N LYS A 118 12.99 11.36 12.68
CA LYS A 118 12.69 12.67 12.07
C LYS A 118 13.79 12.97 11.06
N ASN A 119 13.41 13.35 9.84
CA ASN A 119 14.37 13.96 8.93
C ASN A 119 14.62 15.39 9.42
N VAL A 120 15.75 15.59 10.10
CA VAL A 120 16.10 16.88 10.74
C VAL A 120 16.82 17.80 9.74
N ALA A 121 17.26 17.25 8.59
CA ALA A 121 18.09 17.96 7.62
C ALA A 121 17.30 18.96 6.76
N LEU A 122 16.04 18.66 6.47
CA LEU A 122 15.20 19.51 5.62
C LEU A 122 14.09 20.14 6.45
N GLN A 123 13.98 21.46 6.38
CA GLN A 123 12.89 22.22 6.94
C GLN A 123 11.95 22.69 5.82
N LYS A 124 10.75 23.12 6.19
CA LYS A 124 9.85 23.75 5.23
C LYS A 124 10.54 24.97 4.60
N GLY A 125 10.57 25.00 3.27
CA GLY A 125 11.26 26.02 2.47
C GLY A 125 12.52 25.49 1.76
N ASP A 126 13.01 24.30 2.10
CA ASP A 126 14.25 23.74 1.54
C ASP A 126 14.01 22.62 0.52
N TYR A 127 12.78 22.08 0.45
CA TYR A 127 12.52 20.87 -0.33
C TYR A 127 12.74 21.04 -1.83
N PHE A 128 12.28 22.15 -2.43
CA PHE A 128 12.49 22.38 -3.87
C PHE A 128 13.96 22.57 -4.22
N ALA A 129 14.71 23.28 -3.37
CA ALA A 129 16.14 23.48 -3.58
C ALA A 129 16.92 22.16 -3.45
N TYR A 130 16.56 21.34 -2.47
CA TYR A 130 17.15 20.02 -2.27
C TYR A 130 16.84 19.08 -3.46
N LEU A 131 15.57 18.96 -3.81
CA LEU A 131 15.11 18.06 -4.88
C LEU A 131 15.61 18.47 -6.26
N ALA A 132 16.00 19.73 -6.45
CA ALA A 132 16.66 20.17 -7.69
C ALA A 132 18.05 19.54 -7.91
N GLN A 133 18.67 18.97 -6.86
CA GLN A 133 20.03 18.42 -6.89
C GLN A 133 20.09 16.93 -6.48
N HIS A 134 19.11 16.46 -5.72
CA HIS A 134 19.10 15.12 -5.12
C HIS A 134 17.68 14.54 -5.12
N ASP A 135 17.57 13.24 -5.20
CA ASP A 135 16.33 12.56 -4.82
C ASP A 135 16.23 12.42 -3.30
N LEU A 136 15.01 12.33 -2.79
CA LEU A 136 14.74 12.02 -1.39
C LEU A 136 13.94 10.72 -1.30
N LEU A 137 14.53 9.71 -0.69
CA LEU A 137 13.82 8.47 -0.32
C LEU A 137 13.34 8.56 1.12
N LEU A 138 12.09 8.21 1.36
CA LEU A 138 11.53 8.03 2.70
C LEU A 138 11.18 6.54 2.87
N ALA A 139 11.78 5.91 3.86
CA ALA A 139 11.53 4.51 4.23
C ALA A 139 10.60 4.45 5.46
N LEU A 140 9.31 4.25 5.21
CA LEU A 140 8.30 4.13 6.25
C LEU A 140 8.30 2.69 6.82
N PRO A 141 8.01 2.49 8.09
CA PRO A 141 7.74 3.44 9.17
C PRO A 141 9.01 3.88 9.92
N TYR A 142 10.19 3.55 9.40
CA TYR A 142 11.47 3.86 10.03
C TYR A 142 11.72 5.36 10.07
N GLN A 143 11.30 6.05 8.99
CA GLN A 143 11.29 7.51 8.87
C GLN A 143 9.85 8.04 8.84
N SER A 144 9.71 9.32 9.20
CA SER A 144 8.41 9.99 9.19
C SER A 144 7.93 10.33 7.78
N ILE A 145 6.61 10.29 7.53
CA ILE A 145 5.98 10.80 6.32
C ILE A 145 5.94 12.35 6.26
N ASN A 146 6.31 13.02 7.36
CA ASN A 146 6.22 14.47 7.48
C ASN A 146 6.91 15.24 6.35
N PRO A 147 8.11 14.87 5.87
CA PRO A 147 8.74 15.56 4.74
C PRO A 147 7.85 15.68 3.50
N PHE A 148 7.05 14.67 3.21
CA PHE A 148 6.09 14.77 2.10
C PHE A 148 4.94 15.74 2.41
N VAL A 149 4.44 15.74 3.65
CA VAL A 149 3.40 16.69 4.08
C VAL A 149 3.94 18.13 4.04
N ASP A 150 5.16 18.33 4.51
CA ASP A 150 5.81 19.65 4.54
C ASP A 150 6.06 20.17 3.12
N LEU A 151 6.47 19.30 2.17
CA LEU A 151 6.58 19.65 0.75
C LEU A 151 5.25 20.10 0.15
N LEU A 152 4.12 19.48 0.52
CA LEU A 152 2.81 19.92 0.04
C LEU A 152 2.45 21.33 0.58
N TYR A 153 2.78 21.63 1.82
CA TYR A 153 2.60 22.98 2.37
C TYR A 153 3.56 24.01 1.77
N GLU A 154 4.82 23.62 1.50
CA GLU A 154 5.76 24.45 0.77
C GLU A 154 5.24 24.76 -0.63
N ALA A 155 4.71 23.75 -1.33
CA ALA A 155 4.11 23.93 -2.65
C ALA A 155 2.86 24.85 -2.61
N ALA A 156 2.09 24.81 -1.54
CA ALA A 156 0.94 25.69 -1.37
C ALA A 156 1.35 27.16 -1.22
N ASP A 157 2.43 27.43 -0.50
CA ASP A 157 2.92 28.79 -0.22
C ASP A 157 3.81 29.37 -1.34
N ASP A 158 4.42 28.52 -2.18
CA ASP A 158 5.33 28.98 -3.24
C ASP A 158 4.56 29.60 -4.42
N PRO A 159 4.77 30.90 -4.73
CA PRO A 159 4.05 31.60 -5.82
C PRO A 159 4.32 31.02 -7.21
N ASP A 160 5.43 30.32 -7.41
CA ASP A 160 5.79 29.69 -8.68
C ASP A 160 5.13 28.32 -8.88
N VAL A 161 4.60 27.68 -7.84
CA VAL A 161 3.85 26.46 -7.99
C VAL A 161 2.52 26.74 -8.67
N VAL A 162 2.26 26.01 -9.76
CA VAL A 162 1.06 26.13 -10.61
C VAL A 162 0.00 25.13 -10.22
N SER A 163 0.40 23.86 -10.03
CA SER A 163 -0.56 22.79 -9.76
C SER A 163 0.02 21.67 -8.91
N ILE A 164 -0.87 21.00 -8.19
CA ILE A 164 -0.61 19.74 -7.47
C ILE A 164 -1.63 18.71 -7.97
N LYS A 165 -1.15 17.59 -8.52
CA LYS A 165 -1.98 16.47 -8.95
C LYS A 165 -1.61 15.23 -8.13
N ILE A 166 -2.60 14.52 -7.58
CA ILE A 166 -2.35 13.39 -6.69
C ILE A 166 -3.39 12.28 -6.87
N THR A 167 -2.96 11.02 -6.72
CA THR A 167 -3.86 9.87 -6.67
C THR A 167 -4.14 9.49 -5.23
N LEU A 168 -5.40 9.38 -4.85
CA LEU A 168 -5.84 9.06 -3.48
C LEU A 168 -6.62 7.74 -3.48
N TYR A 169 -6.14 6.76 -2.71
CA TYR A 169 -6.79 5.46 -2.58
C TYR A 169 -7.39 5.25 -1.19
N ARG A 170 -6.67 5.61 -0.14
CA ARG A 170 -7.08 5.54 1.27
C ARG A 170 -6.45 6.69 2.02
N LEU A 171 -7.27 7.46 2.69
CA LEU A 171 -6.84 8.54 3.58
C LEU A 171 -7.05 8.13 5.05
N ALA A 172 -6.28 8.69 5.97
CA ALA A 172 -6.50 8.53 7.40
C ALA A 172 -7.75 9.31 7.84
N GLY A 173 -8.38 8.90 8.95
CA GLY A 173 -9.59 9.59 9.45
C GLY A 173 -9.40 11.08 9.77
N SER A 174 -8.14 11.54 9.99
CA SER A 174 -7.74 12.95 10.11
C SER A 174 -6.45 13.10 9.31
N SER A 175 -6.58 13.23 7.97
CA SER A 175 -5.43 13.27 7.08
C SER A 175 -4.86 14.67 6.95
N ARG A 176 -3.57 14.83 7.32
CA ARG A 176 -2.80 16.06 7.11
C ARG A 176 -2.48 16.29 5.65
N ILE A 177 -2.37 15.21 4.86
CA ILE A 177 -2.20 15.29 3.40
C ILE A 177 -3.43 15.93 2.78
N ALA A 178 -4.64 15.46 3.15
CA ALA A 178 -5.88 16.07 2.67
C ALA A 178 -6.01 17.55 3.10
N ALA A 179 -5.61 17.87 4.33
CA ALA A 179 -5.58 19.25 4.82
C ALA A 179 -4.59 20.12 4.03
N ALA A 180 -3.40 19.62 3.69
CA ALA A 180 -2.43 20.33 2.87
C ALA A 180 -2.92 20.59 1.44
N LEU A 181 -3.64 19.63 0.85
CA LEU A 181 -4.24 19.78 -0.48
C LEU A 181 -5.36 20.82 -0.50
N ALA A 182 -6.24 20.81 0.53
CA ALA A 182 -7.28 21.82 0.71
C ALA A 182 -6.64 23.21 0.88
N TYR A 183 -5.64 23.32 1.75
CA TYR A 183 -4.88 24.55 1.96
C TYR A 183 -4.25 25.08 0.66
N ALA A 184 -3.68 24.21 -0.16
CA ALA A 184 -3.10 24.60 -1.44
C ALA A 184 -4.16 25.16 -2.41
N ALA A 185 -5.35 24.54 -2.48
CA ALA A 185 -6.45 25.01 -3.32
C ALA A 185 -6.97 26.39 -2.84
N GLU A 186 -7.15 26.57 -1.53
CA GLU A 186 -7.53 27.85 -0.91
C GLU A 186 -6.49 28.97 -1.15
N HIS A 187 -5.21 28.61 -1.37
CA HIS A 187 -4.11 29.53 -1.72
C HIS A 187 -3.93 29.68 -3.24
N GLY A 188 -4.93 29.30 -4.04
CA GLY A 188 -4.99 29.59 -5.47
C GLY A 188 -4.20 28.60 -6.35
N LYS A 189 -3.76 27.46 -5.81
CA LYS A 189 -3.13 26.41 -6.63
C LYS A 189 -4.20 25.56 -7.33
N GLN A 190 -3.90 25.12 -8.56
CA GLN A 190 -4.72 24.10 -9.20
C GLN A 190 -4.45 22.75 -8.53
N VAL A 191 -5.40 22.27 -7.72
CA VAL A 191 -5.27 20.97 -7.04
C VAL A 191 -6.21 19.97 -7.67
N GLN A 192 -5.66 18.90 -8.25
CA GLN A 192 -6.42 17.81 -8.85
C GLN A 192 -6.20 16.51 -8.07
N CYS A 193 -7.27 15.97 -7.50
CA CYS A 193 -7.25 14.75 -6.73
C CYS A 193 -7.98 13.64 -7.49
N LEU A 194 -7.26 12.60 -7.91
CA LEU A 194 -7.86 11.41 -8.47
C LEU A 194 -8.17 10.41 -7.36
N LEU A 195 -9.45 10.27 -7.01
CA LEU A 195 -9.93 9.51 -5.88
C LEU A 195 -10.52 8.16 -6.30
N GLU A 196 -10.03 7.03 -5.76
CA GLU A 196 -10.59 5.69 -6.01
C GLU A 196 -11.69 5.37 -4.99
N LEU A 197 -12.95 5.52 -5.38
CA LEU A 197 -14.10 5.26 -4.51
C LEU A 197 -14.34 3.79 -4.18
N ARG A 198 -13.77 2.85 -4.94
CA ARG A 198 -13.94 1.41 -4.75
C ARG A 198 -12.88 0.79 -3.81
N ALA A 199 -12.25 1.61 -2.97
CA ALA A 199 -11.36 1.13 -1.92
C ALA A 199 -12.19 0.39 -0.85
N ARG A 200 -12.07 -0.94 -0.76
CA ARG A 200 -12.84 -1.76 0.18
C ARG A 200 -12.67 -1.28 1.61
N PHE A 201 -13.78 -1.13 2.33
CA PHE A 201 -13.92 -0.67 3.71
C PHE A 201 -13.69 0.83 3.95
N ASP A 202 -13.22 1.58 2.96
CA ASP A 202 -12.97 3.03 3.06
C ASP A 202 -13.89 3.84 2.14
N GLU A 203 -14.88 3.20 1.52
CA GLU A 203 -15.75 3.85 0.52
C GLU A 203 -16.46 5.08 1.11
N GLN A 204 -16.98 4.99 2.34
CA GLN A 204 -17.64 6.12 2.99
C GLN A 204 -16.66 7.24 3.32
N SER A 205 -15.51 6.89 3.88
CA SER A 205 -14.46 7.86 4.20
C SER A 205 -13.98 8.61 2.95
N ASN A 206 -13.80 7.89 1.83
CA ASN A 206 -13.38 8.52 0.57
C ASN A 206 -14.48 9.45 0.00
N ILE A 207 -15.76 9.12 0.18
CA ILE A 207 -16.87 10.02 -0.19
C ILE A 207 -16.85 11.30 0.66
N ASP A 208 -16.63 11.17 1.96
CA ASP A 208 -16.59 12.32 2.87
C ASP A 208 -15.39 13.23 2.57
N TYR A 209 -14.22 12.65 2.28
CA TYR A 209 -13.04 13.41 1.83
C TYR A 209 -13.23 14.07 0.47
N SER A 210 -13.94 13.42 -0.48
CA SER A 210 -14.18 14.06 -1.78
C SER A 210 -14.97 15.37 -1.62
N ARG A 211 -15.97 15.38 -0.74
CA ARG A 211 -16.75 16.60 -0.45
C ARG A 211 -15.90 17.69 0.17
N MET A 212 -15.13 17.34 1.19
CA MET A 212 -14.25 18.29 1.88
C MET A 212 -13.24 18.94 0.93
N LEU A 213 -12.65 18.16 0.03
CA LEU A 213 -11.69 18.67 -0.96
C LEU A 213 -12.39 19.49 -2.06
N GLU A 214 -13.57 19.09 -2.53
CA GLU A 214 -14.40 19.88 -3.46
C GLU A 214 -14.79 21.23 -2.85
N ASP A 215 -15.22 21.24 -1.59
CA ASP A 215 -15.61 22.48 -0.87
C ASP A 215 -14.42 23.44 -0.72
N ALA A 216 -13.20 22.92 -0.62
CA ALA A 216 -11.96 23.71 -0.59
C ALA A 216 -11.48 24.18 -2.00
N GLY A 217 -12.17 23.78 -3.07
CA GLY A 217 -11.84 24.18 -4.44
C GLY A 217 -10.92 23.21 -5.21
N CYS A 218 -10.70 21.99 -4.71
CA CYS A 218 -9.99 20.96 -5.45
C CYS A 218 -10.84 20.38 -6.58
N ASP A 219 -10.20 20.06 -7.71
CA ASP A 219 -10.80 19.30 -8.81
C ASP A 219 -10.74 17.80 -8.48
N ILE A 220 -11.90 17.17 -8.28
CA ILE A 220 -12.01 15.77 -7.92
C ILE A 220 -12.36 14.92 -9.13
N LEU A 221 -11.43 14.03 -9.48
CA LEU A 221 -11.66 13.00 -10.48
C LEU A 221 -11.90 11.66 -9.78
N TYR A 222 -12.95 10.98 -10.20
CA TYR A 222 -13.22 9.63 -9.75
C TYR A 222 -12.61 8.63 -10.72
N GLY A 223 -12.02 7.56 -10.16
CA GLY A 223 -11.26 6.58 -10.93
C GLY A 223 -11.98 5.99 -12.14
N LEU A 224 -11.23 5.30 -12.97
CA LEU A 224 -11.71 4.69 -14.22
C LEU A 224 -12.77 3.60 -13.99
N THR A 225 -13.78 3.52 -14.84
CA THR A 225 -14.85 2.51 -14.71
C THR A 225 -14.31 1.08 -14.82
N LYS A 226 -13.36 0.84 -15.74
CA LYS A 226 -12.80 -0.49 -16.02
C LYS A 226 -11.63 -0.88 -15.12
N TYR A 227 -10.82 0.08 -14.68
CA TYR A 227 -9.58 -0.13 -13.93
C TYR A 227 -9.67 0.54 -12.55
N LYS A 228 -9.11 -0.08 -11.54
CA LYS A 228 -8.91 0.58 -10.24
C LYS A 228 -7.61 1.36 -10.28
N VAL A 229 -7.66 2.62 -9.90
CA VAL A 229 -6.44 3.43 -9.73
C VAL A 229 -5.80 3.07 -8.39
N HIS A 230 -4.63 2.44 -8.46
CA HIS A 230 -3.92 1.99 -7.27
C HIS A 230 -2.49 2.55 -7.19
N THR A 231 -2.06 3.31 -8.19
CA THR A 231 -0.78 4.03 -8.13
C THR A 231 -0.74 5.03 -6.98
N LYS A 232 0.45 5.30 -6.47
CA LYS A 232 0.75 6.32 -5.47
C LYS A 232 1.67 7.32 -6.14
N LEU A 233 1.04 8.31 -6.74
CA LEU A 233 1.69 9.30 -7.58
C LEU A 233 1.20 10.69 -7.19
N CYS A 234 2.16 11.60 -6.94
CA CYS A 234 1.91 13.01 -6.76
C CYS A 234 2.83 13.79 -7.69
N LEU A 235 2.28 14.80 -8.37
CA LEU A 235 3.01 15.68 -9.27
C LEU A 235 2.78 17.13 -8.85
N ILE A 236 3.86 17.83 -8.53
CA ILE A 236 3.88 19.27 -8.33
C ILE A 236 4.49 19.91 -9.57
N THR A 237 3.78 20.85 -10.18
CA THR A 237 4.24 21.62 -11.35
C THR A 237 4.62 23.02 -10.92
N ARG A 238 5.87 23.43 -11.18
CA ARG A 238 6.43 24.72 -10.76
C ARG A 238 7.01 25.47 -11.96
N ARG A 239 6.85 26.79 -11.98
CA ARG A 239 7.59 27.65 -12.92
C ARG A 239 9.04 27.76 -12.47
N CYS A 240 9.96 27.62 -13.41
CA CYS A 240 11.39 27.74 -13.18
C CYS A 240 11.99 28.67 -14.25
N PRO A 241 13.19 29.22 -14.06
CA PRO A 241 13.83 30.14 -15.03
C PRO A 241 13.93 29.62 -16.46
N GLY A 242 13.97 28.30 -16.65
CA GLY A 242 14.05 27.64 -17.97
C GLY A 242 12.72 27.09 -18.49
N GLY A 243 11.58 27.32 -17.80
CA GLY A 243 10.28 26.78 -18.18
C GLY A 243 9.54 26.11 -17.02
N ILE A 244 9.06 24.89 -17.23
CA ILE A 244 8.33 24.13 -16.22
C ILE A 244 9.22 23.06 -15.62
N CYS A 245 9.28 23.03 -14.29
CA CYS A 245 9.87 21.97 -13.51
C CYS A 245 8.79 21.08 -12.91
N TYR A 246 9.10 19.80 -12.80
CA TYR A 246 8.27 18.81 -12.16
C TYR A 246 8.95 18.28 -10.91
N TYR A 247 8.17 18.17 -9.85
CA TYR A 247 8.58 17.48 -8.63
C TYR A 247 7.58 16.34 -8.42
N THR A 248 8.07 15.12 -8.52
CA THR A 248 7.23 13.94 -8.57
C THR A 248 7.50 13.04 -7.37
N GLN A 249 6.44 12.61 -6.71
CA GLN A 249 6.53 11.54 -5.73
C GLN A 249 5.96 10.27 -6.34
N VAL A 250 6.73 9.16 -6.26
CA VAL A 250 6.31 7.80 -6.61
C VAL A 250 6.47 6.91 -5.38
N GLY A 251 5.41 6.19 -4.99
CA GLY A 251 5.44 5.41 -3.77
C GLY A 251 4.91 3.99 -3.90
N THR A 252 5.26 3.17 -2.92
CA THR A 252 4.75 1.81 -2.79
C THR A 252 3.48 1.76 -1.94
N GLY A 253 3.35 2.65 -0.97
CA GLY A 253 2.27 2.72 0.03
C GLY A 253 1.28 3.86 -0.18
N ASN A 254 0.10 3.74 0.45
CA ASN A 254 -0.95 4.75 0.37
C ASN A 254 -0.57 6.03 1.12
N TYR A 255 -1.17 7.15 0.73
CA TYR A 255 -1.13 8.42 1.45
C TYR A 255 -2.01 8.36 2.71
N ASN A 256 -1.55 7.62 3.71
CA ASN A 256 -2.29 7.40 4.94
C ASN A 256 -1.32 7.35 6.12
N GLU A 257 -1.36 8.36 6.97
CA GLU A 257 -0.42 8.59 8.06
C GLU A 257 -0.43 7.45 9.09
N LYS A 258 -1.60 6.83 9.34
CA LYS A 258 -1.70 5.69 10.27
C LYS A 258 -1.03 4.43 9.72
N THR A 259 -1.23 4.14 8.44
CA THR A 259 -0.58 2.98 7.83
C THR A 259 0.91 3.23 7.61
N ALA A 260 1.32 4.50 7.44
CA ALA A 260 2.72 4.90 7.37
C ALA A 260 3.53 4.60 8.64
N GLU A 261 2.86 4.40 9.78
CA GLU A 261 3.47 3.99 11.05
C GLU A 261 3.43 2.47 11.30
N GLN A 262 2.78 1.71 10.42
CA GLN A 262 2.50 0.28 10.62
C GLN A 262 2.98 -0.60 9.46
N TYR A 263 3.11 -0.04 8.26
CA TYR A 263 3.48 -0.76 7.04
C TYR A 263 4.86 -0.30 6.58
N THR A 264 5.67 -1.22 6.11
CA THR A 264 6.90 -0.86 5.45
C THR A 264 6.59 -0.39 4.03
N ASP A 265 6.95 0.85 3.72
CA ASP A 265 6.74 1.44 2.39
C ASP A 265 7.88 2.40 2.03
N LEU A 266 8.06 2.60 0.74
CA LEU A 266 9.05 3.52 0.19
C LEU A 266 8.34 4.66 -0.57
N MET A 267 8.83 5.89 -0.39
CA MET A 267 8.39 7.07 -1.11
C MET A 267 9.61 7.75 -1.73
N LEU A 268 9.70 7.75 -3.04
CA LEU A 268 10.73 8.49 -3.77
C LEU A 268 10.16 9.86 -4.17
N LEU A 269 10.85 10.92 -3.82
CA LEU A 269 10.62 12.28 -4.29
C LEU A 269 11.77 12.67 -5.18
N THR A 270 11.47 13.11 -6.40
CA THR A 270 12.47 13.40 -7.44
C THR A 270 12.05 14.60 -8.29
N SER A 271 13.03 15.30 -8.85
CA SER A 271 12.82 16.30 -9.90
C SER A 271 13.19 15.81 -11.30
N ASP A 272 13.35 14.50 -11.48
CA ASP A 272 13.65 13.93 -12.81
C ASP A 272 12.57 14.34 -13.82
N PRO A 273 12.96 15.03 -14.92
CA PRO A 273 12.01 15.57 -15.88
C PRO A 273 11.31 14.47 -16.70
N ALA A 274 11.90 13.29 -16.89
CA ALA A 274 11.28 12.19 -17.62
C ALA A 274 10.15 11.57 -16.76
N ILE A 275 10.41 11.34 -15.47
CA ILE A 275 9.40 10.90 -14.53
C ILE A 275 8.27 11.94 -14.42
N GLY A 276 8.62 13.23 -14.37
CA GLY A 276 7.65 14.33 -14.31
C GLY A 276 6.75 14.40 -15.55
N ARG A 277 7.33 14.27 -16.76
CA ARG A 277 6.54 14.23 -18.02
C ARG A 277 5.59 13.04 -18.06
N ASP A 278 6.06 11.86 -17.67
CA ASP A 278 5.22 10.66 -17.60
C ASP A 278 4.11 10.78 -16.56
N ALA A 279 4.38 11.39 -15.41
CA ALA A 279 3.38 11.69 -14.40
C ALA A 279 2.32 12.67 -14.94
N ALA A 280 2.74 13.74 -15.60
CA ALA A 280 1.83 14.69 -16.23
C ALA A 280 0.94 14.02 -17.28
N LYS A 281 1.53 13.23 -18.18
CA LYS A 281 0.81 12.42 -19.18
C LYS A 281 -0.17 11.44 -18.50
N THR A 282 0.23 10.85 -17.37
CA THR A 282 -0.61 9.92 -16.60
C THR A 282 -1.86 10.61 -16.09
N PHE A 283 -1.74 11.72 -15.39
CA PHE A 283 -2.89 12.47 -14.88
C PHE A 283 -3.80 12.95 -16.00
N ASP A 284 -3.23 13.41 -17.10
CA ASP A 284 -3.95 13.87 -18.28
C ASP A 284 -4.79 12.77 -18.94
N ARG A 285 -4.25 11.57 -19.10
CA ARG A 285 -4.94 10.42 -19.67
C ARG A 285 -6.03 9.90 -18.71
N LEU A 286 -5.70 9.78 -17.43
CA LEU A 286 -6.66 9.35 -16.42
C LEU A 286 -7.85 10.32 -16.29
N ALA A 287 -7.61 11.64 -16.43
CA ALA A 287 -8.68 12.64 -16.45
C ALA A 287 -9.64 12.46 -17.62
N ARG A 288 -9.17 11.93 -18.75
CA ARG A 288 -9.99 11.57 -19.92
C ARG A 288 -10.63 10.19 -19.85
N GLY A 289 -10.42 9.46 -18.75
CA GLY A 289 -10.93 8.09 -18.60
C GLY A 289 -10.12 7.04 -19.37
N GLU A 290 -8.89 7.36 -19.76
CA GLU A 290 -8.02 6.53 -20.59
C GLU A 290 -6.86 5.94 -19.81
N THR A 291 -6.35 4.79 -20.25
CA THR A 291 -5.10 4.21 -19.76
C THR A 291 -3.89 4.89 -20.41
N VAL A 292 -2.70 4.70 -19.84
CA VAL A 292 -1.47 5.32 -20.30
C VAL A 292 -0.68 4.29 -21.11
N GLY A 293 -0.45 4.55 -22.37
CA GLY A 293 0.39 3.72 -23.24
C GLY A 293 1.89 3.87 -22.94
N GLU A 294 2.70 4.06 -23.98
CA GLU A 294 4.14 4.20 -23.86
C GLU A 294 4.56 5.37 -22.96
N THR A 295 5.57 5.15 -22.14
CA THR A 295 6.19 6.06 -21.20
C THR A 295 7.70 6.00 -21.31
N GLU A 296 8.38 7.06 -20.88
CA GLU A 296 9.83 7.18 -20.94
C GLU A 296 10.52 6.53 -19.72
N ALA A 297 10.03 6.82 -18.52
CA ALA A 297 10.65 6.43 -17.25
C ALA A 297 9.75 5.60 -16.33
N LEU A 298 8.44 5.82 -16.37
CA LEU A 298 7.49 5.09 -15.53
C LEU A 298 7.01 3.80 -16.20
N TRP A 299 6.98 2.70 -15.48
CA TRP A 299 6.27 1.50 -15.91
C TRP A 299 4.83 1.57 -15.42
N LEU A 300 3.89 1.77 -16.30
CA LEU A 300 2.48 1.92 -15.96
C LEU A 300 1.67 0.68 -16.36
N ALA A 301 0.90 0.14 -15.42
CA ALA A 301 -0.08 -0.90 -15.76
C ALA A 301 -1.35 -0.24 -16.34
N PRO A 302 -2.06 -0.96 -17.25
CA PRO A 302 -1.81 -2.32 -17.68
C PRO A 302 -0.80 -2.47 -18.83
N GLU A 303 -0.45 -1.40 -19.57
CA GLU A 303 0.27 -1.52 -20.83
C GLU A 303 1.79 -1.66 -20.66
N GLY A 304 2.42 -0.91 -19.72
CA GLY A 304 3.88 -0.82 -19.57
C GLY A 304 4.47 -1.75 -18.51
N TYR A 305 3.83 -1.88 -17.36
CA TYR A 305 4.39 -2.58 -16.20
C TYR A 305 4.81 -4.03 -16.49
N LYS A 306 3.89 -4.89 -16.95
CA LYS A 306 4.19 -6.31 -17.20
C LYS A 306 5.20 -6.51 -18.33
N PRO A 307 5.08 -5.84 -19.49
CA PRO A 307 6.08 -5.95 -20.56
C PRO A 307 7.49 -5.56 -20.12
N GLN A 308 7.66 -4.46 -19.40
CA GLN A 308 8.97 -4.01 -18.90
C GLN A 308 9.56 -5.01 -17.89
N LEU A 309 8.77 -5.46 -16.93
CA LEU A 309 9.18 -6.49 -15.99
C LEU A 309 9.66 -7.77 -16.71
N MET A 310 8.89 -8.23 -17.70
CA MET A 310 9.23 -9.43 -18.48
C MET A 310 10.52 -9.25 -19.28
N ALA A 311 10.77 -8.04 -19.82
CA ALA A 311 11.99 -7.74 -20.53
C ALA A 311 13.22 -7.79 -19.61
N HIS A 312 13.14 -7.24 -18.41
CA HIS A 312 14.23 -7.27 -17.41
C HIS A 312 14.50 -8.70 -16.92
N ILE A 313 13.47 -9.51 -16.65
CA ILE A 313 13.64 -10.93 -16.31
C ILE A 313 14.35 -11.66 -17.45
N GLU A 314 13.94 -11.43 -18.70
CA GLU A 314 14.56 -12.05 -19.86
C GLU A 314 16.02 -11.65 -20.07
N ALA A 315 16.35 -10.36 -19.83
CA ALA A 315 17.72 -9.86 -19.89
C ALA A 315 18.63 -10.62 -18.89
N GLN A 316 18.16 -10.79 -17.66
CA GLN A 316 18.92 -11.54 -16.64
C GLN A 316 18.98 -13.04 -16.95
N THR A 317 17.92 -13.61 -17.53
CA THR A 317 17.90 -15.01 -17.97
C THR A 317 19.00 -15.32 -18.99
N ARG A 318 19.27 -14.38 -19.91
CA ARG A 318 20.33 -14.54 -20.93
C ARG A 318 21.74 -14.53 -20.34
N LEU A 319 21.92 -13.94 -19.15
CA LEU A 319 23.20 -13.94 -18.44
C LEU A 319 23.46 -15.26 -17.69
N GLY A 320 22.44 -16.13 -17.59
CA GLY A 320 22.56 -17.40 -16.90
C GLY A 320 23.03 -17.23 -15.44
N PRO A 321 24.09 -17.94 -14.99
CA PRO A 321 24.60 -17.87 -13.62
C PRO A 321 25.10 -16.48 -13.20
N GLU A 322 25.47 -15.60 -14.13
CA GLU A 322 25.88 -14.24 -13.85
C GLU A 322 24.66 -13.29 -13.61
N GLY A 323 23.48 -13.71 -14.04
CA GLY A 323 22.24 -12.96 -13.85
C GLY A 323 21.74 -13.00 -12.41
N TYR A 324 21.03 -11.95 -12.01
CA TYR A 324 20.38 -11.86 -10.70
C TYR A 324 19.03 -11.17 -10.80
N ILE A 325 18.04 -11.74 -10.12
CA ILE A 325 16.68 -11.19 -10.00
C ILE A 325 16.29 -11.19 -8.53
N GLY A 326 16.11 -10.00 -7.95
CA GLY A 326 15.58 -9.80 -6.60
C GLY A 326 14.17 -9.19 -6.69
N ILE A 327 13.17 -9.84 -6.12
CA ILE A 327 11.79 -9.36 -6.16
C ILE A 327 11.19 -9.38 -4.75
N LYS A 328 10.75 -8.22 -4.27
CA LYS A 328 9.92 -8.09 -3.07
C LYS A 328 8.52 -7.64 -3.46
N VAL A 329 7.53 -8.43 -3.09
CA VAL A 329 6.10 -8.15 -3.33
C VAL A 329 5.24 -8.70 -2.20
N ASN A 330 3.98 -8.25 -2.10
CA ASN A 330 3.07 -8.84 -1.13
C ASN A 330 2.57 -10.21 -1.56
N SER A 331 2.27 -10.39 -2.86
CA SER A 331 1.71 -11.63 -3.38
C SER A 331 2.07 -11.84 -4.85
N MET A 332 2.14 -13.12 -5.26
CA MET A 332 2.46 -13.53 -6.62
C MET A 332 1.58 -14.69 -7.07
N ASN A 333 0.83 -14.50 -8.18
CA ASN A 333 0.07 -15.54 -8.87
C ASN A 333 -0.02 -15.31 -10.39
N ASP A 334 0.69 -14.31 -10.95
CA ASP A 334 0.72 -14.09 -12.39
C ASP A 334 1.47 -15.23 -13.07
N ALA A 335 0.75 -16.06 -13.84
CA ALA A 335 1.28 -17.28 -14.44
C ALA A 335 2.42 -17.01 -15.42
N ASP A 336 2.34 -15.92 -16.20
CA ASP A 336 3.36 -15.59 -17.19
C ASP A 336 4.66 -15.15 -16.52
N VAL A 337 4.56 -14.32 -15.46
CA VAL A 337 5.72 -13.89 -14.68
C VAL A 337 6.37 -15.09 -14.01
N MET A 338 5.58 -15.97 -13.36
CA MET A 338 6.12 -17.19 -12.74
C MET A 338 6.82 -18.10 -13.75
N ALA A 339 6.23 -18.28 -14.94
CA ALA A 339 6.86 -19.08 -15.99
C ALA A 339 8.20 -18.49 -16.47
N ARG A 340 8.34 -17.15 -16.49
CA ARG A 340 9.61 -16.50 -16.81
C ARG A 340 10.65 -16.68 -15.71
N LEU A 341 10.26 -16.58 -14.43
CA LEU A 341 11.17 -16.82 -13.32
C LEU A 341 11.65 -18.28 -13.28
N VAL A 342 10.77 -19.24 -13.60
CA VAL A 342 11.17 -20.66 -13.73
C VAL A 342 12.24 -20.80 -14.83
N ARG A 343 12.04 -20.21 -16.01
CA ARG A 343 13.04 -20.25 -17.09
C ARG A 343 14.34 -19.56 -16.72
N ALA A 344 14.31 -18.48 -15.96
CA ALA A 344 15.51 -17.84 -15.44
C ALA A 344 16.29 -18.80 -14.52
N SER A 345 15.60 -19.50 -13.63
CA SER A 345 16.23 -20.55 -12.80
C SER A 345 16.77 -21.71 -13.61
N GLU A 346 16.05 -22.20 -14.62
CA GLU A 346 16.51 -23.27 -15.53
C GLU A 346 17.77 -22.85 -16.32
N ALA A 347 17.96 -21.56 -16.56
CA ALA A 347 19.17 -20.99 -17.16
C ALA A 347 20.32 -20.77 -16.17
N GLY A 348 20.11 -21.02 -14.87
CA GLY A 348 21.10 -20.84 -13.81
C GLY A 348 21.07 -19.44 -13.15
N THR A 349 20.14 -18.56 -13.54
CA THR A 349 20.00 -17.23 -12.95
C THR A 349 19.51 -17.34 -11.50
N GLU A 350 20.19 -16.64 -10.58
CA GLU A 350 19.76 -16.57 -9.19
C GLU A 350 18.52 -15.69 -9.04
N VAL A 351 17.48 -16.21 -8.38
CA VAL A 351 16.21 -15.52 -8.13
C VAL A 351 15.89 -15.52 -6.64
N GLU A 352 15.84 -14.35 -6.04
CA GLU A 352 15.42 -14.15 -4.65
C GLU A 352 14.04 -13.49 -4.58
N LEU A 353 13.10 -14.16 -3.93
CA LEU A 353 11.73 -13.69 -3.78
C LEU A 353 11.43 -13.42 -2.30
N PHE A 354 11.00 -12.20 -2.00
CA PHE A 354 10.48 -11.80 -0.68
C PHE A 354 8.98 -11.64 -0.79
N VAL A 355 8.22 -12.65 -0.34
CA VAL A 355 6.75 -12.70 -0.51
C VAL A 355 6.09 -13.01 0.82
N ARG A 356 5.31 -12.06 1.35
CA ARG A 356 4.65 -12.22 2.66
C ARG A 356 3.27 -12.88 2.60
N GLY A 357 2.63 -12.87 1.46
CA GLY A 357 1.27 -13.39 1.26
C GLY A 357 1.24 -14.58 0.32
N ILE A 358 0.32 -14.55 -0.65
CA ILE A 358 0.16 -15.62 -1.62
C ILE A 358 1.42 -15.75 -2.49
N CYS A 359 2.03 -16.93 -2.50
CA CYS A 359 3.10 -17.29 -3.41
C CYS A 359 2.73 -18.61 -4.11
N CYS A 360 2.47 -18.55 -5.42
CA CYS A 360 2.08 -19.72 -6.21
C CYS A 360 3.26 -20.40 -6.91
N LEU A 361 4.50 -20.03 -6.55
CA LEU A 361 5.73 -20.62 -7.07
C LEU A 361 6.46 -21.37 -5.95
N ARG A 362 6.86 -22.61 -6.20
CA ARG A 362 7.67 -23.43 -5.28
C ARG A 362 9.15 -23.26 -5.61
N PRO A 363 9.99 -22.91 -4.62
CA PRO A 363 11.44 -22.82 -4.79
C PRO A 363 12.10 -24.19 -4.71
N GLY A 364 13.36 -24.29 -5.12
CA GLY A 364 14.25 -25.41 -4.83
C GLY A 364 13.86 -26.74 -5.48
N VAL A 365 13.01 -26.75 -6.50
CA VAL A 365 12.64 -27.97 -7.25
C VAL A 365 13.76 -28.29 -8.24
N PRO A 366 14.44 -29.47 -8.15
CA PRO A 366 15.54 -29.82 -9.02
C PRO A 366 15.20 -29.73 -10.51
N GLY A 367 16.11 -29.14 -11.29
CA GLY A 367 15.98 -28.96 -12.73
C GLY A 367 14.94 -27.92 -13.15
N ARG A 368 14.30 -27.21 -12.21
CA ARG A 368 13.28 -26.21 -12.51
C ARG A 368 13.45 -24.91 -11.72
N THR A 369 13.37 -24.98 -10.40
CA THR A 369 13.40 -23.79 -9.52
C THR A 369 14.51 -23.88 -8.48
N GLU A 370 15.56 -24.64 -8.76
CA GLU A 370 16.67 -24.85 -7.83
C GLU A 370 17.46 -23.59 -7.52
N HIS A 371 17.45 -22.59 -8.43
CA HIS A 371 18.06 -21.28 -8.22
C HIS A 371 17.07 -20.22 -7.71
N ILE A 372 15.86 -20.63 -7.34
CA ILE A 372 14.86 -19.73 -6.74
C ILE A 372 14.83 -19.95 -5.22
N SER A 373 14.90 -18.87 -4.47
CA SER A 373 14.63 -18.84 -3.04
C SER A 373 13.39 -17.98 -2.76
N VAL A 374 12.60 -18.37 -1.73
CA VAL A 374 11.42 -17.62 -1.28
C VAL A 374 11.51 -17.38 0.21
N ARG A 375 11.46 -16.12 0.60
CA ARG A 375 11.51 -15.68 1.99
C ARG A 375 10.29 -14.83 2.33
N SER A 376 9.75 -14.98 3.54
CA SER A 376 8.70 -14.15 4.11
C SER A 376 9.19 -13.58 5.45
N ILE A 377 9.01 -12.29 5.69
CA ILE A 377 9.27 -11.67 6.99
C ILE A 377 7.93 -11.41 7.67
N ILE A 378 7.79 -11.89 8.92
CA ILE A 378 6.62 -11.66 9.77
C ILE A 378 7.12 -11.04 11.07
N GLY A 379 7.09 -9.73 11.11
CA GLY A 379 7.60 -8.93 12.19
C GLY A 379 6.58 -7.97 12.80
N ARG A 380 7.10 -6.91 13.40
CA ARG A 380 6.33 -5.82 14.01
C ARG A 380 5.49 -5.09 12.97
N TYR A 381 6.07 -4.79 11.81
CA TYR A 381 5.45 -4.07 10.72
C TYR A 381 5.00 -5.01 9.62
N LEU A 382 3.95 -4.62 8.91
CA LEU A 382 3.49 -5.32 7.73
C LEU A 382 4.43 -5.00 6.56
N GLU A 383 5.15 -5.99 6.07
CA GLU A 383 5.96 -5.88 4.87
C GLU A 383 5.06 -5.54 3.67
N HIS A 384 5.21 -4.33 3.08
CA HIS A 384 4.27 -3.85 2.09
C HIS A 384 4.91 -3.24 0.85
N GLU A 385 6.14 -2.75 0.91
CA GLU A 385 6.86 -2.20 -0.22
C GLU A 385 7.06 -3.23 -1.34
N ARG A 386 7.13 -2.75 -2.59
CA ARG A 386 7.48 -3.53 -3.77
C ARG A 386 8.77 -3.00 -4.34
N ILE A 387 9.72 -3.91 -4.48
CA ILE A 387 11.07 -3.62 -4.95
C ILE A 387 11.44 -4.67 -5.99
N PHE A 388 11.97 -4.23 -7.12
CA PHE A 388 12.59 -5.12 -8.11
C PHE A 388 14.05 -4.74 -8.28
N VAL A 389 14.91 -5.75 -8.35
CA VAL A 389 16.35 -5.60 -8.55
C VAL A 389 16.78 -6.54 -9.66
N PHE A 390 17.47 -6.01 -10.65
CA PHE A 390 18.01 -6.78 -11.76
C PHE A 390 19.52 -6.53 -11.89
N GLY A 391 20.27 -7.61 -12.07
CA GLY A 391 21.73 -7.53 -12.21
C GLY A 391 22.49 -7.33 -10.91
N ARG A 392 23.81 -7.19 -11.04
CA ARG A 392 24.78 -7.06 -9.94
C ARG A 392 25.76 -5.92 -10.19
N GLY A 393 26.37 -5.41 -9.12
CA GLY A 393 27.42 -4.38 -9.20
C GLY A 393 26.92 -3.07 -9.83
N GLU A 394 27.74 -2.50 -10.73
CA GLU A 394 27.43 -1.21 -11.38
C GLU A 394 26.23 -1.28 -12.34
N ALA A 395 26.01 -2.44 -12.96
CA ALA A 395 24.90 -2.67 -13.89
C ALA A 395 23.58 -3.02 -13.16
N GLN A 396 23.55 -2.92 -11.83
CA GLN A 396 22.37 -3.25 -11.04
C GLN A 396 21.31 -2.16 -11.17
N GLU A 397 20.12 -2.54 -11.57
CA GLU A 397 18.95 -1.68 -11.68
C GLU A 397 17.98 -1.96 -10.53
N VAL A 398 17.44 -0.90 -9.94
CA VAL A 398 16.52 -0.97 -8.80
C VAL A 398 15.25 -0.20 -9.13
N PHE A 399 14.09 -0.83 -8.90
CA PHE A 399 12.79 -0.23 -9.14
C PHE A 399 11.91 -0.35 -7.91
N ILE A 400 11.09 0.67 -7.66
CA ILE A 400 10.05 0.64 -6.63
C ILE A 400 8.70 0.99 -7.26
N GLY A 401 7.61 0.48 -6.67
CA GLY A 401 6.29 0.79 -7.19
C GLY A 401 5.12 0.22 -6.38
N SER A 402 3.93 0.37 -6.93
CA SER A 402 2.68 0.09 -6.22
C SER A 402 2.10 -1.30 -6.46
N GLY A 403 2.55 -2.01 -7.49
CA GLY A 403 1.93 -3.24 -7.98
C GLY A 403 2.51 -4.53 -7.40
N ASP A 404 1.66 -5.48 -7.04
CA ASP A 404 2.05 -6.86 -6.77
C ASP A 404 2.13 -7.67 -8.09
N LEU A 405 2.68 -8.89 -8.03
CA LEU A 405 2.69 -9.85 -9.13
C LEU A 405 1.41 -10.71 -9.14
N LEU A 406 0.26 -10.04 -9.03
CA LEU A 406 -1.05 -10.67 -9.21
C LEU A 406 -1.63 -10.22 -10.55
N GLU A 407 -2.31 -11.10 -11.27
CA GLU A 407 -2.95 -10.80 -12.57
C GLU A 407 -3.82 -9.53 -12.50
N ARG A 408 -4.51 -9.31 -11.38
CA ARG A 408 -5.31 -8.08 -11.20
C ARG A 408 -4.47 -6.80 -11.15
N ASN A 409 -3.22 -6.86 -10.66
CA ASN A 409 -2.32 -5.70 -10.60
C ASN A 409 -1.69 -5.44 -11.96
N THR A 410 -1.30 -6.50 -12.67
CA THR A 410 -0.65 -6.39 -13.98
C THR A 410 -1.63 -6.01 -15.10
N MET A 411 -2.94 -6.38 -14.99
CA MET A 411 -3.91 -6.30 -16.08
C MET A 411 -5.17 -5.48 -15.80
N ARG A 412 -5.53 -5.22 -14.52
CA ARG A 412 -6.84 -4.65 -14.16
C ARG A 412 -6.76 -3.44 -13.21
N ARG A 413 -5.56 -2.96 -12.98
CA ARG A 413 -5.29 -1.78 -12.15
C ARG A 413 -4.38 -0.80 -12.89
N ILE A 414 -4.41 0.44 -12.44
CA ILE A 414 -3.37 1.41 -12.75
C ILE A 414 -2.35 1.33 -11.62
N GLU A 415 -1.18 0.83 -11.94
CA GLU A 415 -0.02 0.74 -11.04
C GLU A 415 1.13 1.52 -11.66
N ALA A 416 2.08 1.97 -10.86
CA ALA A 416 3.28 2.64 -11.34
C ALA A 416 4.54 2.06 -10.69
N PHE A 417 5.59 1.93 -11.47
CA PHE A 417 6.96 1.66 -11.03
C PHE A 417 7.89 2.71 -11.61
N THR A 418 8.96 3.01 -10.89
CA THR A 418 10.05 3.88 -11.33
C THR A 418 11.40 3.29 -10.96
N ALA A 419 12.42 3.56 -11.78
CA ALA A 419 13.80 3.31 -11.42
C ALA A 419 14.24 4.24 -10.28
N VAL A 420 15.08 3.74 -9.39
CA VAL A 420 15.77 4.54 -8.35
C VAL A 420 17.21 4.75 -8.83
N THR A 421 17.45 5.90 -9.43
CA THR A 421 18.72 6.21 -10.10
C THR A 421 19.71 6.97 -9.24
N ASP A 422 19.21 7.76 -8.25
CA ASP A 422 20.09 8.43 -7.27
C ASP A 422 20.89 7.39 -6.48
N PRO A 423 22.23 7.50 -6.41
CA PRO A 423 23.07 6.49 -5.79
C PRO A 423 22.77 6.27 -4.30
N ASN A 424 22.41 7.32 -3.56
CA ASN A 424 22.12 7.22 -2.12
C ASN A 424 20.76 6.54 -1.91
N ALA A 425 19.72 7.00 -2.60
CA ALA A 425 18.39 6.40 -2.55
C ALA A 425 18.43 4.92 -2.97
N ARG A 426 19.20 4.59 -4.02
CA ARG A 426 19.42 3.21 -4.47
C ARG A 426 20.10 2.35 -3.40
N ALA A 427 21.13 2.87 -2.75
CA ALA A 427 21.83 2.16 -1.68
C ALA A 427 20.90 1.88 -0.49
N GLU A 428 20.04 2.83 -0.13
CA GLU A 428 19.03 2.67 0.92
C GLU A 428 18.02 1.57 0.59
N VAL A 429 17.51 1.52 -0.64
CA VAL A 429 16.59 0.44 -1.09
C VAL A 429 17.27 -0.93 -1.06
N LEU A 430 18.52 -1.00 -1.50
CA LEU A 430 19.30 -2.25 -1.48
C LEU A 430 19.58 -2.72 -0.04
N GLU A 431 19.81 -1.78 0.90
CA GLU A 431 20.00 -2.13 2.31
C GLU A 431 18.72 -2.72 2.95
N VAL A 432 17.53 -2.27 2.53
CA VAL A 432 16.29 -2.92 2.97
C VAL A 432 16.29 -4.41 2.61
N LEU A 433 16.60 -4.77 1.36
CA LEU A 433 16.66 -6.17 0.93
C LEU A 433 17.81 -6.93 1.60
N SER A 434 18.97 -6.27 1.77
CA SER A 434 20.13 -6.83 2.48
C SER A 434 19.77 -7.19 3.92
N ALA A 435 19.10 -6.28 4.64
CA ALA A 435 18.64 -6.54 6.01
C ALA A 435 17.65 -7.71 6.06
N MET A 436 16.70 -7.79 5.14
CA MET A 436 15.74 -8.90 5.08
C MET A 436 16.42 -10.23 4.77
N ARG A 437 17.47 -10.23 3.95
CA ARG A 437 18.28 -11.43 3.64
C ARG A 437 19.00 -11.96 4.87
N ARG A 438 19.50 -11.08 5.71
CA ARG A 438 20.20 -11.42 6.96
C ARG A 438 19.28 -11.82 8.11
N ASP A 439 17.97 -11.52 8.03
CA ASP A 439 17.01 -11.80 9.11
C ASP A 439 16.94 -13.31 9.40
N ASN A 440 17.29 -13.67 10.65
CA ASN A 440 17.28 -15.05 11.14
C ASN A 440 16.31 -15.25 12.33
N ARG A 441 15.44 -14.26 12.62
CA ARG A 441 14.47 -14.31 13.73
C ARG A 441 13.04 -14.19 13.29
N GLN A 442 12.76 -13.34 12.29
CA GLN A 442 11.41 -13.09 11.78
C GLN A 442 11.21 -13.67 10.39
N ALA A 443 12.27 -14.14 9.74
CA ALA A 443 12.20 -14.77 8.43
C ALA A 443 11.60 -16.17 8.50
N TRP A 444 10.86 -16.51 7.44
CA TRP A 444 10.36 -17.83 7.12
C TRP A 444 10.79 -18.19 5.70
N ILE A 445 11.45 -19.33 5.54
CA ILE A 445 11.97 -19.81 4.26
C ILE A 445 11.06 -20.90 3.71
N MET A 446 10.53 -20.68 2.51
CA MET A 446 9.70 -21.67 1.83
C MET A 446 10.57 -22.84 1.38
N GLN A 447 10.08 -24.05 1.63
CA GLN A 447 10.71 -25.30 1.24
C GLN A 447 10.16 -25.81 -0.10
N PRO A 448 10.83 -26.77 -0.78
CA PRO A 448 10.37 -27.33 -2.05
C PRO A 448 8.99 -27.99 -1.99
N ASP A 449 8.55 -28.45 -0.82
CA ASP A 449 7.22 -29.00 -0.58
C ASP A 449 6.14 -27.93 -0.36
N GLY A 450 6.55 -26.65 -0.24
CA GLY A 450 5.68 -25.50 0.04
C GLY A 450 5.47 -25.21 1.51
N SER A 451 6.07 -25.98 2.42
CA SER A 451 6.11 -25.65 3.86
C SER A 451 7.04 -24.45 4.12
N TYR A 452 6.90 -23.82 5.28
CA TYR A 452 7.77 -22.73 5.70
C TYR A 452 8.49 -23.10 6.99
N LEU A 453 9.81 -22.94 7.00
CA LEU A 453 10.65 -23.15 8.16
C LEU A 453 11.34 -21.84 8.58
N ARG A 454 11.55 -21.66 9.87
CA ARG A 454 12.42 -20.59 10.35
C ARG A 454 13.88 -21.00 10.08
N PRO A 455 14.77 -20.03 9.75
CA PRO A 455 16.20 -20.33 9.73
C PRO A 455 16.62 -20.86 11.09
N GLU A 456 17.17 -22.07 11.14
CA GLU A 456 17.72 -22.59 12.39
C GLU A 456 18.95 -21.78 12.78
N GLY A 457 18.88 -21.22 13.95
CA GLY A 457 19.79 -20.51 14.83
C GLY A 457 21.30 -20.38 14.57
N ALA A 458 21.76 -20.33 13.35
CA ALA A 458 23.14 -20.09 13.02
C ALA A 458 23.48 -18.59 13.11
N GLY A 459 24.21 -18.18 14.11
CA GLY A 459 24.79 -16.86 14.27
C GLY A 459 24.06 -15.95 15.28
N GLU A 460 24.57 -14.72 15.39
CA GLU A 460 23.96 -13.70 16.25
C GLU A 460 22.53 -13.36 15.82
N PRO A 461 21.62 -13.11 16.78
CA PRO A 461 20.26 -12.72 16.46
C PRO A 461 20.22 -11.45 15.59
N PHE A 462 19.62 -11.54 14.42
CA PHE A 462 19.42 -10.39 13.53
C PHE A 462 17.95 -10.27 13.16
N VAL A 463 17.37 -9.11 13.46
CA VAL A 463 15.99 -8.73 13.17
C VAL A 463 16.02 -7.55 12.20
N SER A 464 15.62 -7.77 10.97
CA SER A 464 15.70 -6.78 9.90
C SER A 464 15.01 -5.46 10.24
N GLN A 465 13.78 -5.52 10.74
CA GLN A 465 13.00 -4.33 11.08
C GLN A 465 13.60 -3.52 12.24
N ALA A 466 14.20 -4.17 13.22
CA ALA A 466 14.90 -3.48 14.31
C ALA A 466 16.20 -2.82 13.83
N TYR A 467 16.94 -3.51 12.99
CA TYR A 467 18.15 -2.98 12.35
C TYR A 467 17.84 -1.76 11.49
N LEU A 468 16.79 -1.82 10.65
CA LEU A 468 16.41 -0.74 9.76
C LEU A 468 15.96 0.53 10.51
N HIS A 469 15.38 0.41 11.71
CA HIS A 469 15.15 1.57 12.56
C HIS A 469 16.45 2.31 12.90
N THR A 470 17.50 1.58 13.29
CA THR A 470 18.80 2.16 13.63
C THR A 470 19.48 2.72 12.39
N TYR A 471 19.43 1.99 11.28
CA TYR A 471 20.02 2.40 10.01
C TYR A 471 19.42 3.72 9.50
N PHE A 472 18.09 3.81 9.37
CA PHE A 472 17.45 5.02 8.86
C PHE A 472 17.48 6.20 9.85
N ALA A 473 17.58 5.94 11.15
CA ALA A 473 17.90 6.99 12.11
C ALA A 473 19.28 7.59 11.85
N ALA A 474 20.31 6.76 11.60
CA ALA A 474 21.64 7.22 11.27
C ALA A 474 21.72 7.96 9.94
N VAL A 475 21.06 7.43 8.89
CA VAL A 475 20.96 8.08 7.57
C VAL A 475 20.35 9.48 7.69
N SER A 476 19.28 9.64 8.46
CA SER A 476 18.62 10.93 8.70
C SER A 476 19.56 11.97 9.34
N TYR A 477 20.57 11.54 10.13
CA TYR A 477 21.62 12.41 10.69
C TYR A 477 22.75 12.71 9.70
N THR A 478 23.07 11.79 8.80
CA THR A 478 24.21 11.94 7.87
C THR A 478 23.89 12.94 6.76
N HIS A 479 22.65 13.02 6.30
CA HIS A 479 22.18 14.06 5.39
C HIS A 479 22.32 15.48 6.00
N LEU A 480 22.26 15.62 7.34
CA LEU A 480 22.52 16.89 8.06
C LEU A 480 23.96 17.39 7.89
N ARG A 481 24.95 16.51 8.06
CA ARG A 481 26.37 16.93 8.03
C ARG A 481 26.84 17.33 6.64
N ALA A 482 26.28 16.74 5.59
CA ALA A 482 26.61 17.11 4.21
C ALA A 482 26.09 18.51 3.83
N HIS A 483 25.03 19.00 4.51
CA HIS A 483 24.49 20.35 4.31
C HIS A 483 25.24 21.43 5.12
N GLU A 484 25.61 21.13 6.38
CA GLU A 484 26.33 22.06 7.26
C GLU A 484 27.78 22.36 6.82
N THR A 485 28.42 21.46 6.05
CA THR A 485 29.80 21.64 5.57
C THR A 485 29.93 22.45 4.30
N ARG A 486 28.82 22.99 3.74
CA ARG A 486 28.80 23.76 2.48
C ARG A 486 28.38 25.23 2.66
N HIS A 487 28.32 25.74 3.91
CA HIS A 487 28.12 27.17 4.23
C HIS A 487 29.38 27.82 4.77
#